data_c802bd5e5aabbee2db927eda8260d381
#
_entry.id   c802bd5e5aabbee2db927eda8260d381
#
_cell.length_a   1.000
_cell.length_b   1.000
_cell.length_c   1.000
_cell.angle_alpha   90.00
_cell.angle_beta   90.00
_cell.angle_gamma   90.00
#
_symmetry.space_group_name_H-M   'P 1'
#
loop_
_entity.id
_entity.type
_entity.pdbx_description
1 polymer ?
#
loop_
_entity_poly.entity_id
_entity_poly.type
_entity_poly.pdbx_seq_one_letter_code
_entity_poly.pdbx_strand_id
1 'polypeptide(L)'
;MATFPEATPARAARHTQPGRLKQLARSCGALTLGLTLGLTALPFGTAAYAAPGVVRGADRDAPHHDTGTGENNNEVLSPSLDGATGERAVFVRFKGQGAYAQTQPDAVRSRAQAPVNAQAQVQAIRASVQQQGASAAKESGAQVLYTTHNTMRGVALYGNVEQIRALANRDDVERISIIEDMAPQNSGTLLDTDTLSVWAKSPANPASTGYTGKGVKIVVLDTGIDYTHADLGGPGTQEAFEKAKASDTIPEGSYDPKKFLGGYDLVGDDYNSAKKETSTPHPDANPLDCGGHGSHVAGTAAGYGVNADGSTFRGDYAKLTEEQLKDMKIGPGSAPEAQLIGLRIFGCKGTTAFVPLGLDRVLDPNDDG
;
A
#
# COMPACT_ATOMS: atom_id res chain seq x y z
N MET A 1 35.09 35.48 11.69
CA MET A 1 34.39 36.74 11.38
C MET A 1 34.35 36.88 9.86
N ALA A 2 33.25 36.54 9.26
CA ALA A 2 32.89 36.89 7.89
C ALA A 2 31.37 36.88 7.82
N THR A 3 30.80 38.04 7.63
CA THR A 3 29.38 38.40 7.64
C THR A 3 28.73 38.05 6.30
N PHE A 4 27.56 37.37 6.35
CA PHE A 4 26.69 37.16 5.21
C PHE A 4 25.69 38.34 5.08
N PRO A 5 25.33 38.78 3.86
CA PRO A 5 24.34 39.82 3.67
C PRO A 5 22.90 39.25 3.58
N GLU A 6 21.98 39.98 4.20
CA GLU A 6 20.53 39.78 4.18
C GLU A 6 19.93 39.98 2.76
N ALA A 7 19.01 39.12 2.39
CA ALA A 7 18.20 39.26 1.17
C ALA A 7 16.86 39.91 1.49
N THR A 8 16.58 41.02 0.83
CA THR A 8 15.34 41.84 0.87
C THR A 8 14.21 41.20 0.11
N PRO A 9 12.92 41.26 0.54
CA PRO A 9 11.80 40.67 -0.17
C PRO A 9 11.29 41.60 -1.29
N ALA A 10 11.07 41.02 -2.48
CA ALA A 10 10.49 41.70 -3.64
C ALA A 10 8.97 41.78 -3.54
N ARG A 11 8.49 42.95 -3.90
CA ARG A 11 7.17 43.56 -3.84
C ARG A 11 6.18 42.93 -4.86
N ALA A 12 4.99 42.60 -4.42
CA ALA A 12 3.86 42.18 -5.24
C ALA A 12 3.39 43.29 -6.19
N ALA A 13 3.18 43.00 -7.46
CA ALA A 13 2.46 43.85 -8.42
C ALA A 13 1.08 43.26 -8.69
N ARG A 14 0.05 44.05 -8.35
CA ARG A 14 -1.36 43.82 -8.72
C ARG A 14 -1.54 44.24 -10.16
N HIS A 15 -2.25 43.44 -10.94
CA HIS A 15 -2.90 43.93 -12.15
C HIS A 15 -4.37 43.47 -12.20
N THR A 16 -5.17 44.44 -12.45
CA THR A 16 -6.62 44.64 -12.50
C THR A 16 -7.34 43.90 -13.63
N GLN A 17 -8.57 43.49 -13.37
CA GLN A 17 -9.63 43.17 -14.32
C GLN A 17 -10.02 44.42 -15.16
N PRO A 18 -10.90 44.36 -16.20
CA PRO A 18 -12.13 43.55 -16.37
C PRO A 18 -12.47 43.15 -17.81
N GLY A 19 -13.50 42.31 -18.00
CA GLY A 19 -14.14 42.10 -19.31
C GLY A 19 -15.34 41.17 -19.28
N ARG A 20 -16.53 41.73 -19.10
CA ARG A 20 -17.86 41.12 -19.37
C ARG A 20 -18.03 40.79 -20.85
N LEU A 21 -18.70 39.66 -21.20
CA LEU A 21 -19.73 39.58 -22.25
C LEU A 21 -20.52 38.27 -22.17
N LYS A 22 -21.78 38.41 -21.83
CA LYS A 22 -23.03 38.17 -22.56
C LYS A 22 -23.46 36.71 -22.75
N GLN A 23 -24.54 36.43 -22.07
CA GLN A 23 -25.54 35.37 -22.32
C GLN A 23 -26.00 35.33 -23.79
N LEU A 24 -26.21 34.11 -24.29
CA LEU A 24 -27.19 33.82 -25.32
C LEU A 24 -27.86 32.48 -25.02
N ALA A 25 -29.07 32.59 -24.51
CA ALA A 25 -30.06 31.51 -24.47
C ALA A 25 -30.64 31.32 -25.86
N ARG A 26 -30.81 30.09 -26.34
CA ARG A 26 -31.82 29.72 -27.33
C ARG A 26 -32.30 28.30 -27.09
N SER A 27 -33.54 28.23 -26.76
CA SER A 27 -34.51 27.15 -26.73
C SER A 27 -34.74 26.49 -28.09
N CYS A 28 -35.11 25.21 -28.07
CA CYS A 28 -36.01 24.44 -28.92
C CYS A 28 -35.58 22.97 -28.81
N GLY A 29 -36.37 21.96 -28.61
CA GLY A 29 -37.77 21.73 -28.73
C GLY A 29 -37.94 20.23 -28.52
N ALA A 30 -38.95 19.84 -27.80
CA ALA A 30 -39.32 18.46 -27.54
C ALA A 30 -39.75 17.74 -28.80
N LEU A 31 -39.29 16.50 -29.00
CA LEU A 31 -39.96 15.51 -29.86
C LEU A 31 -39.97 14.18 -29.12
N THR A 32 -41.14 13.87 -28.58
CA THR A 32 -41.53 12.56 -28.08
C THR A 32 -41.85 11.64 -29.24
N LEU A 33 -41.11 10.56 -29.39
CA LEU A 33 -41.53 9.45 -30.25
C LEU A 33 -41.55 8.20 -29.38
N GLY A 34 -42.77 7.75 -29.08
CA GLY A 34 -42.99 6.50 -28.38
C GLY A 34 -42.76 5.31 -29.32
N LEU A 35 -41.95 4.36 -28.86
CA LEU A 35 -41.87 3.03 -29.45
C LEU A 35 -41.99 1.99 -28.34
N THR A 36 -43.18 1.44 -28.23
CA THR A 36 -43.44 0.23 -27.40
C THR A 36 -42.83 -0.97 -28.08
N LEU A 37 -41.77 -1.55 -27.51
CA LEU A 37 -41.30 -2.88 -27.89
C LEU A 37 -41.55 -3.86 -26.73
N GLY A 38 -42.35 -4.88 -27.00
CA GLY A 38 -42.70 -5.94 -26.04
C GLY A 38 -41.46 -6.74 -25.58
N LEU A 39 -41.28 -6.83 -24.27
CA LEU A 39 -40.35 -7.74 -23.66
C LEU A 39 -40.98 -9.14 -23.58
N THR A 40 -40.54 -10.05 -24.43
CA THR A 40 -40.73 -11.50 -24.20
C THR A 40 -39.64 -11.98 -23.26
N ALA A 41 -40.03 -12.32 -22.05
CA ALA A 41 -39.15 -12.96 -21.07
C ALA A 41 -38.81 -14.39 -21.51
N LEU A 42 -37.51 -14.64 -21.76
CA LEU A 42 -36.97 -15.98 -21.85
C LEU A 42 -36.48 -16.43 -20.45
N PRO A 43 -36.73 -17.68 -20.04
CA PRO A 43 -36.29 -18.12 -18.73
C PRO A 43 -34.77 -18.37 -18.72
N PHE A 44 -34.05 -17.66 -17.84
CA PHE A 44 -32.66 -17.98 -17.55
C PHE A 44 -32.58 -19.28 -16.78
N GLY A 45 -32.07 -20.33 -17.42
CA GLY A 45 -31.67 -21.54 -16.76
C GLY A 45 -30.47 -21.28 -15.83
N THR A 46 -30.64 -21.61 -14.56
CA THR A 46 -29.55 -21.64 -13.58
C THR A 46 -28.63 -22.81 -13.90
N ALA A 47 -27.51 -22.53 -14.58
CA ALA A 47 -26.41 -23.48 -14.66
C ALA A 47 -25.67 -23.44 -13.31
N ALA A 48 -25.85 -24.49 -12.52
CA ALA A 48 -25.04 -24.73 -11.34
C ALA A 48 -23.60 -25.04 -11.79
N TYR A 49 -22.68 -24.12 -11.54
CA TYR A 49 -21.25 -24.40 -11.66
C TYR A 49 -20.86 -25.31 -10.49
N ALA A 50 -20.58 -26.59 -10.81
CA ALA A 50 -19.90 -27.47 -9.88
C ALA A 50 -18.45 -26.98 -9.73
N ALA A 51 -18.07 -26.56 -8.52
CA ALA A 51 -16.70 -26.24 -8.20
C ALA A 51 -15.82 -27.49 -8.35
N PRO A 52 -14.60 -27.39 -8.96
CA PRO A 52 -13.69 -28.52 -9.00
C PRO A 52 -13.25 -28.86 -7.58
N GLY A 53 -13.26 -30.15 -7.25
CA GLY A 53 -12.96 -30.67 -5.93
C GLY A 53 -11.56 -30.27 -5.46
N VAL A 54 -11.51 -29.65 -4.30
CA VAL A 54 -10.25 -29.37 -3.59
C VAL A 54 -9.64 -30.69 -3.14
N VAL A 55 -8.51 -31.07 -3.73
CA VAL A 55 -7.66 -32.16 -3.22
C VAL A 55 -7.10 -31.68 -1.89
N ARG A 56 -7.56 -32.29 -0.79
CA ARG A 56 -6.98 -32.07 0.54
C ARG A 56 -5.59 -32.69 0.58
N GLY A 57 -4.57 -31.87 0.48
CA GLY A 57 -3.20 -32.22 0.84
C GLY A 57 -3.09 -32.35 2.36
N ALA A 58 -2.30 -33.35 2.78
CA ALA A 58 -2.10 -33.79 4.14
C ALA A 58 -1.74 -32.68 5.14
N ASP A 59 -2.26 -32.88 6.35
CA ASP A 59 -2.00 -32.13 7.56
C ASP A 59 -0.53 -31.69 7.73
N ARG A 60 -0.32 -30.38 7.75
CA ARG A 60 0.78 -29.77 8.45
C ARG A 60 0.17 -28.81 9.45
N ASP A 61 0.53 -29.01 10.72
CA ASP A 61 0.12 -28.20 11.84
C ASP A 61 0.42 -26.72 11.59
N ALA A 62 -0.57 -26.00 11.05
CA ALA A 62 -0.61 -24.54 11.07
C ALA A 62 -1.26 -24.13 12.40
N PRO A 63 -0.76 -23.12 13.10
CA PRO A 63 -1.40 -22.68 14.32
C PRO A 63 -2.84 -22.24 13.99
N HIS A 64 -3.79 -22.83 14.67
CA HIS A 64 -5.20 -22.53 14.56
C HIS A 64 -5.44 -21.05 14.87
N HIS A 65 -5.94 -20.30 13.90
CA HIS A 65 -6.65 -19.07 14.17
C HIS A 65 -7.95 -19.47 14.87
N ASP A 66 -7.97 -19.29 16.16
CA ASP A 66 -9.16 -19.45 16.99
C ASP A 66 -10.15 -18.33 16.63
N THR A 67 -11.25 -18.71 15.96
CA THR A 67 -12.42 -17.84 15.76
C THR A 67 -13.38 -18.03 16.94
N GLY A 68 -12.85 -17.91 18.16
CA GLY A 68 -13.63 -18.01 19.40
C GLY A 68 -14.58 -16.84 19.55
N THR A 69 -15.85 -17.05 19.27
CA THR A 69 -16.95 -16.25 19.79
C THR A 69 -17.18 -16.64 21.25
N GLY A 70 -16.45 -16.04 22.16
CA GLY A 70 -16.64 -16.20 23.60
C GLY A 70 -16.34 -14.89 24.30
N GLU A 71 -17.37 -14.26 24.82
CA GLU A 71 -17.26 -13.09 25.72
C GLU A 71 -16.52 -13.52 27.00
N ASN A 72 -15.24 -13.20 27.09
CA ASN A 72 -14.50 -13.20 28.33
C ASN A 72 -13.70 -11.88 28.44
N ASN A 73 -14.03 -11.11 29.47
CA ASN A 73 -13.51 -9.78 29.79
C ASN A 73 -12.02 -9.71 30.17
N ASN A 74 -11.16 -10.60 29.64
CA ASN A 74 -9.72 -10.63 29.95
C ASN A 74 -8.83 -10.39 28.74
N GLU A 75 -9.34 -9.84 27.63
CA GLU A 75 -8.65 -9.82 26.35
C GLU A 75 -8.09 -8.47 25.91
N VAL A 76 -8.00 -7.48 26.79
CA VAL A 76 -7.28 -6.24 26.45
C VAL A 76 -5.79 -6.55 26.23
N LEU A 77 -5.23 -7.49 26.94
CA LEU A 77 -3.86 -7.95 26.74
C LEU A 77 -3.82 -9.15 25.81
N SER A 78 -3.11 -9.01 24.67
CA SER A 78 -2.88 -10.14 23.76
C SER A 78 -1.98 -11.20 24.40
N PRO A 79 -2.17 -12.51 24.07
CA PRO A 79 -1.24 -13.57 24.48
C PRO A 79 0.22 -13.31 24.08
N SER A 80 0.48 -12.51 23.05
CA SER A 80 1.86 -12.11 22.66
C SER A 80 2.61 -11.38 23.78
N LEU A 81 1.89 -10.82 24.75
CA LEU A 81 2.49 -10.18 25.92
C LEU A 81 2.87 -11.16 27.03
N ASP A 82 2.39 -12.41 27.01
CA ASP A 82 2.64 -13.37 28.06
C ASP A 82 4.13 -13.66 28.20
N GLY A 83 4.67 -13.43 29.40
CA GLY A 83 6.09 -13.59 29.65
C GLY A 83 7.02 -12.54 29.00
N ALA A 84 6.49 -11.61 28.24
CA ALA A 84 7.30 -10.55 27.63
C ALA A 84 7.77 -9.53 28.67
N THR A 85 9.06 -9.19 28.61
CA THR A 85 9.72 -8.24 29.51
C THR A 85 10.67 -7.31 28.71
N GLY A 86 11.10 -6.23 29.35
CA GLY A 86 12.05 -5.29 28.77
C GLY A 86 11.41 -4.31 27.79
N GLU A 87 12.26 -3.65 26.99
CA GLU A 87 11.81 -2.67 26.01
C GLU A 87 11.41 -3.37 24.69
N ARG A 88 10.21 -3.09 24.19
CA ARG A 88 9.64 -3.67 22.98
C ARG A 88 8.80 -2.65 22.22
N ALA A 89 8.60 -2.90 20.94
CA ALA A 89 7.56 -2.25 20.16
C ALA A 89 6.20 -2.90 20.48
N VAL A 90 5.25 -2.09 20.93
CA VAL A 90 3.91 -2.54 21.36
C VAL A 90 2.87 -1.70 20.67
N PHE A 91 1.84 -2.33 20.12
CA PHE A 91 0.70 -1.66 19.55
C PHE A 91 -0.43 -1.56 20.56
N VAL A 92 -0.88 -0.35 20.83
CA VAL A 92 -2.05 -0.06 21.66
C VAL A 92 -3.20 0.34 20.73
N ARG A 93 -4.19 -0.54 20.61
CA ARG A 93 -5.40 -0.30 19.83
C ARG A 93 -6.43 0.41 20.70
N PHE A 94 -6.97 1.50 20.18
CA PHE A 94 -8.06 2.25 20.80
C PHE A 94 -9.42 1.76 20.31
N LYS A 95 -10.44 1.90 21.13
CA LYS A 95 -11.83 1.57 20.79
C LYS A 95 -12.34 2.40 19.60
N GLY A 96 -13.14 1.77 18.76
CA GLY A 96 -13.76 2.39 17.60
C GLY A 96 -13.15 1.97 16.27
N GLN A 97 -13.92 2.18 15.21
CA GLN A 97 -13.52 1.81 13.86
C GLN A 97 -12.52 2.83 13.28
N GLY A 98 -11.63 2.35 12.41
CA GLY A 98 -10.77 3.21 11.61
C GLY A 98 -11.56 4.08 10.63
N ALA A 99 -10.90 5.11 10.11
CA ALA A 99 -11.55 6.08 9.22
C ALA A 99 -12.08 5.42 7.94
N TYR A 100 -11.36 4.46 7.38
CA TYR A 100 -11.82 3.73 6.19
C TYR A 100 -13.18 3.06 6.40
N ALA A 101 -13.36 2.33 7.50
CA ALA A 101 -14.62 1.66 7.81
C ALA A 101 -15.78 2.64 8.11
N GLN A 102 -15.46 3.83 8.66
CA GLN A 102 -16.47 4.84 8.95
C GLN A 102 -16.88 5.68 7.75
N THR A 103 -15.98 5.87 6.78
CA THR A 103 -16.23 6.70 5.60
C THR A 103 -16.75 5.92 4.40
N GLN A 104 -16.71 4.57 4.46
CA GLN A 104 -17.31 3.70 3.45
C GLN A 104 -18.70 3.26 3.92
N PRO A 105 -19.80 3.88 3.46
CA PRO A 105 -21.13 3.32 3.69
C PRO A 105 -21.24 2.04 2.90
N ASP A 106 -21.64 0.93 3.57
CA ASP A 106 -21.89 -0.42 3.02
C ASP A 106 -21.43 -0.61 1.57
N ALA A 107 -20.21 -1.11 1.38
CA ALA A 107 -19.44 -1.12 0.13
C ALA A 107 -20.10 -1.84 -1.07
N VAL A 108 -21.36 -2.17 -1.00
CA VAL A 108 -22.15 -2.85 -2.05
C VAL A 108 -23.21 -1.96 -2.69
N ARG A 109 -23.54 -0.79 -2.14
CA ARG A 109 -24.75 -0.06 -2.59
C ARG A 109 -24.59 1.25 -3.33
N SER A 110 -23.47 1.91 -3.40
CA SER A 110 -23.30 2.99 -4.39
C SER A 110 -21.90 3.59 -4.44
N ARG A 111 -21.21 3.38 -5.54
CA ARG A 111 -20.02 4.14 -5.98
C ARG A 111 -20.30 5.64 -6.25
N ALA A 112 -21.46 6.16 -5.91
CA ALA A 112 -21.92 7.45 -6.39
C ALA A 112 -21.97 8.58 -5.35
N GLN A 113 -21.75 8.30 -4.07
CA GLN A 113 -21.78 9.35 -3.04
C GLN A 113 -20.75 9.05 -1.94
N ALA A 114 -19.51 9.51 -2.14
CA ALA A 114 -18.65 9.75 -1.00
C ALA A 114 -19.35 10.79 -0.10
N PRO A 115 -19.43 10.57 1.25
CA PRO A 115 -20.06 11.54 2.13
C PRO A 115 -19.35 12.89 1.99
N VAL A 116 -20.14 13.97 1.87
CA VAL A 116 -19.67 15.36 1.68
C VAL A 116 -18.67 15.83 2.76
N ASN A 117 -18.45 15.02 3.82
CA ASN A 117 -17.57 15.30 4.96
C ASN A 117 -16.56 14.17 5.25
N ALA A 118 -16.28 13.26 4.30
CA ALA A 118 -15.36 12.13 4.54
C ALA A 118 -13.99 12.60 5.02
N GLN A 119 -13.40 13.56 4.32
CA GLN A 119 -12.09 14.11 4.67
C GLN A 119 -12.08 14.74 6.07
N ALA A 120 -13.11 15.51 6.44
CA ALA A 120 -13.22 16.11 7.77
C ALA A 120 -13.33 15.01 8.86
N GLN A 121 -14.02 13.91 8.58
CA GLN A 121 -14.13 12.78 9.50
C GLN A 121 -12.79 12.07 9.66
N VAL A 122 -12.04 11.83 8.57
CA VAL A 122 -10.70 11.26 8.62
C VAL A 122 -9.77 12.12 9.47
N GLN A 123 -9.76 13.45 9.25
CA GLN A 123 -8.93 14.38 10.02
C GLN A 123 -9.33 14.41 11.51
N ALA A 124 -10.62 14.34 11.83
CA ALA A 124 -11.09 14.27 13.22
C ALA A 124 -10.63 12.97 13.92
N ILE A 125 -10.70 11.84 13.22
CA ILE A 125 -10.22 10.55 13.73
C ILE A 125 -8.71 10.60 13.95
N ARG A 126 -7.95 11.12 12.98
CA ARG A 126 -6.49 11.31 13.08
C ARG A 126 -6.13 12.13 14.32
N ALA A 127 -6.74 13.30 14.49
CA ALA A 127 -6.47 14.18 15.64
C ALA A 127 -6.80 13.50 16.98
N SER A 128 -7.93 12.76 17.04
CA SER A 128 -8.32 11.99 18.24
C SER A 128 -7.28 10.93 18.58
N VAL A 129 -6.81 10.15 17.59
CA VAL A 129 -5.82 9.10 17.79
C VAL A 129 -4.46 9.68 18.20
N GLN A 130 -4.05 10.79 17.62
CA GLN A 130 -2.81 11.48 18.01
C GLN A 130 -2.86 11.93 19.47
N GLN A 131 -3.99 12.48 19.92
CA GLN A 131 -4.17 12.87 21.32
C GLN A 131 -4.16 11.67 22.27
N GLN A 132 -4.87 10.60 21.93
CA GLN A 132 -4.91 9.35 22.70
C GLN A 132 -3.51 8.72 22.77
N GLY A 133 -2.79 8.68 21.65
CA GLY A 133 -1.43 8.15 21.56
C GLY A 133 -0.43 8.92 22.41
N ALA A 134 -0.47 10.26 22.34
CA ALA A 134 0.39 11.11 23.15
C ALA A 134 0.10 10.94 24.67
N SER A 135 -1.20 10.79 25.04
CA SER A 135 -1.59 10.50 26.42
C SER A 135 -1.06 9.14 26.89
N ALA A 136 -1.23 8.09 26.07
CA ALA A 136 -0.75 6.76 26.39
C ALA A 136 0.78 6.70 26.54
N ALA A 137 1.50 7.36 25.65
CA ALA A 137 2.96 7.47 25.71
C ALA A 137 3.44 8.16 26.98
N LYS A 138 2.81 9.29 27.35
CA LYS A 138 3.12 10.03 28.59
C LYS A 138 2.87 9.18 29.83
N GLU A 139 1.77 8.46 29.86
CA GLU A 139 1.37 7.60 31.00
C GLU A 139 2.32 6.43 31.19
N SER A 140 2.73 5.77 30.11
CA SER A 140 3.62 4.60 30.14
C SER A 140 5.12 4.96 30.12
N GLY A 141 5.48 6.24 29.92
CA GLY A 141 6.87 6.64 29.74
C GLY A 141 7.50 6.13 28.45
N ALA A 142 6.69 5.63 27.50
CA ALA A 142 7.14 5.05 26.24
C ALA A 142 7.28 6.12 25.15
N GLN A 143 8.11 5.83 24.14
CA GLN A 143 8.25 6.64 22.94
C GLN A 143 7.16 6.28 21.92
N VAL A 144 6.51 7.28 21.32
CA VAL A 144 5.62 7.08 20.16
C VAL A 144 6.48 6.76 18.93
N LEU A 145 6.24 5.63 18.27
CA LEU A 145 6.81 5.30 16.97
C LEU A 145 5.94 5.89 15.85
N TYR A 146 4.66 5.59 15.86
CA TYR A 146 3.67 6.09 14.90
C TYR A 146 2.25 5.93 15.43
N THR A 147 1.27 6.52 14.72
CA THR A 147 -0.16 6.30 14.94
C THR A 147 -0.83 5.77 13.68
N THR A 148 -1.88 4.95 13.83
CA THR A 148 -2.73 4.47 12.74
C THR A 148 -4.15 4.96 12.95
N HIS A 149 -4.84 5.35 11.88
CA HIS A 149 -6.20 5.90 11.96
C HIS A 149 -7.13 5.43 10.83
N ASN A 150 -6.57 4.94 9.71
CA ASN A 150 -7.35 4.49 8.56
C ASN A 150 -7.89 3.06 8.74
N THR A 151 -7.02 2.08 8.95
CA THR A 151 -7.39 0.68 9.16
C THR A 151 -7.97 0.47 10.55
N MET A 152 -7.27 0.96 11.56
CA MET A 152 -7.64 0.88 12.97
C MET A 152 -7.12 2.10 13.72
N ARG A 153 -7.76 2.43 14.82
CA ARG A 153 -7.30 3.49 15.74
C ARG A 153 -6.24 2.92 16.65
N GLY A 154 -5.03 3.47 16.64
CA GLY A 154 -3.98 2.95 17.51
C GLY A 154 -2.70 3.75 17.50
N VAL A 155 -1.82 3.39 18.42
CA VAL A 155 -0.46 3.94 18.53
C VAL A 155 0.53 2.80 18.74
N ALA A 156 1.63 2.83 18.02
CA ALA A 156 2.80 2.02 18.29
C ALA A 156 3.70 2.75 19.27
N LEU A 157 4.04 2.10 20.35
CA LEU A 157 4.89 2.60 21.42
C LEU A 157 6.14 1.73 21.53
N TYR A 158 7.30 2.34 21.74
CA TYR A 158 8.52 1.65 22.13
C TYR A 158 8.86 1.97 23.58
N GLY A 159 8.97 0.95 24.43
CA GLY A 159 9.25 1.15 25.83
C GLY A 159 9.11 -0.12 26.66
N ASN A 160 9.16 0.04 27.97
CA ASN A 160 9.04 -1.09 28.90
C ASN A 160 7.63 -1.70 28.84
N VAL A 161 7.57 -2.99 28.50
CA VAL A 161 6.31 -3.74 28.30
C VAL A 161 5.43 -3.71 29.57
N GLU A 162 6.03 -3.79 30.74
CA GLU A 162 5.28 -3.83 32.02
C GLU A 162 4.57 -2.50 32.30
N GLN A 163 5.21 -1.37 31.92
CA GLN A 163 4.61 -0.05 32.02
C GLN A 163 3.51 0.14 30.97
N ILE A 164 3.72 -0.36 29.75
CA ILE A 164 2.72 -0.27 28.66
C ILE A 164 1.50 -1.16 28.98
N ARG A 165 1.68 -2.31 29.62
CA ARG A 165 0.57 -3.17 30.08
C ARG A 165 -0.41 -2.44 31.01
N ALA A 166 0.05 -1.50 31.81
CA ALA A 166 -0.81 -0.73 32.70
C ALA A 166 -1.86 0.08 31.94
N LEU A 167 -1.63 0.40 30.67
CA LEU A 167 -2.59 1.07 29.78
C LEU A 167 -3.85 0.23 29.52
N ALA A 168 -3.85 -1.07 29.84
CA ALA A 168 -5.03 -1.93 29.75
C ALA A 168 -6.17 -1.46 30.70
N ASN A 169 -5.83 -0.67 31.72
CA ASN A 169 -6.82 -0.09 32.64
C ASN A 169 -7.52 1.16 32.09
N ARG A 170 -7.14 1.63 30.91
CA ARG A 170 -7.76 2.80 30.26
C ARG A 170 -9.07 2.40 29.59
N ASP A 171 -10.11 3.22 29.77
CA ASP A 171 -11.43 2.98 29.18
C ASP A 171 -11.43 3.07 27.65
N ASP A 172 -10.48 3.80 27.05
CA ASP A 172 -10.38 4.00 25.59
C ASP A 172 -9.53 2.93 24.90
N VAL A 173 -8.85 2.04 25.64
CA VAL A 173 -8.03 0.96 25.09
C VAL A 173 -8.89 -0.27 24.81
N GLU A 174 -8.76 -0.82 23.61
CA GLU A 174 -9.41 -2.06 23.17
C GLU A 174 -8.49 -3.26 23.30
N ARG A 175 -7.21 -3.12 22.85
CA ARG A 175 -6.24 -4.21 22.87
C ARG A 175 -4.81 -3.68 22.92
N ILE A 176 -3.95 -4.44 23.57
CA ILE A 176 -2.50 -4.22 23.58
C ILE A 176 -1.82 -5.52 23.10
N SER A 177 -0.90 -5.40 22.15
CA SER A 177 -0.15 -6.53 21.58
C SER A 177 1.30 -6.14 21.28
N ILE A 178 2.21 -7.09 21.35
CA ILE A 178 3.57 -6.89 20.83
C ILE A 178 3.50 -6.76 19.31
N ILE A 179 4.30 -5.86 18.75
CA ILE A 179 4.61 -5.86 17.33
C ILE A 179 5.81 -6.77 17.16
N GLU A 180 5.56 -7.96 16.58
CA GLU A 180 6.62 -8.91 16.31
C GLU A 180 7.57 -8.36 15.23
N ASP A 181 8.86 -8.56 15.44
CA ASP A 181 9.88 -8.19 14.46
C ASP A 181 9.77 -9.10 13.24
N MET A 182 9.56 -8.49 12.07
CA MET A 182 9.47 -9.20 10.80
C MET A 182 10.74 -9.03 9.99
N ALA A 183 11.23 -10.13 9.40
CA ALA A 183 12.31 -10.13 8.43
C ALA A 183 11.76 -10.41 7.03
N PRO A 184 12.35 -9.82 5.95
CA PRO A 184 11.99 -10.13 4.58
C PRO A 184 12.12 -11.64 4.29
N GLN A 185 11.11 -12.21 3.64
CA GLN A 185 11.07 -13.62 3.23
C GLN A 185 11.08 -13.71 1.72
N ASN A 186 11.99 -14.52 1.13
CA ASN A 186 11.97 -14.85 -0.29
C ASN A 186 11.01 -16.02 -0.53
N SER A 187 9.93 -15.80 -1.25
CA SER A 187 9.07 -16.85 -1.76
C SER A 187 9.47 -17.15 -3.22
N GLY A 188 9.79 -18.43 -3.47
CA GLY A 188 10.33 -18.90 -4.76
C GLY A 188 9.41 -18.71 -5.97
N THR A 189 10.02 -18.73 -7.05
CA THR A 189 9.80 -18.88 -8.49
C THR A 189 8.37 -18.97 -9.02
N LEU A 190 8.05 -18.00 -9.86
CA LEU A 190 6.88 -17.88 -10.75
C LEU A 190 6.72 -18.97 -11.82
N LEU A 191 7.73 -19.82 -11.99
CA LEU A 191 7.77 -20.80 -13.10
C LEU A 191 6.76 -21.93 -12.99
N ASP A 192 6.12 -22.11 -11.81
CA ASP A 192 5.17 -23.20 -11.56
C ASP A 192 3.71 -22.78 -11.70
N THR A 193 3.42 -21.55 -12.14
CA THR A 193 2.05 -20.97 -12.02
C THR A 193 1.26 -20.91 -13.33
N ASP A 194 1.72 -21.51 -14.44
CA ASP A 194 1.03 -21.45 -15.75
C ASP A 194 0.54 -20.04 -16.16
N THR A 195 1.36 -19.03 -15.81
CA THR A 195 1.00 -17.60 -15.95
C THR A 195 0.77 -17.18 -17.40
N LEU A 196 1.44 -17.84 -18.37
CA LEU A 196 1.25 -17.58 -19.79
C LEU A 196 -0.20 -17.86 -20.24
N SER A 197 -0.85 -18.88 -19.67
CA SER A 197 -2.25 -19.19 -19.98
C SER A 197 -3.20 -18.11 -19.45
N VAL A 198 -2.86 -17.46 -18.34
CA VAL A 198 -3.63 -16.36 -17.75
C VAL A 198 -3.53 -15.09 -18.60
N TRP A 199 -2.38 -14.82 -19.21
CA TRP A 199 -2.18 -13.68 -20.12
C TRP A 199 -2.77 -13.92 -21.50
N ALA A 200 -2.86 -15.17 -21.94
CA ALA A 200 -3.43 -15.51 -23.23
C ALA A 200 -4.91 -15.12 -23.29
N LYS A 201 -5.37 -14.76 -24.49
CA LYS A 201 -6.80 -14.56 -24.74
C LYS A 201 -7.52 -15.90 -24.54
N SER A 202 -8.59 -15.88 -23.74
CA SER A 202 -9.40 -17.08 -23.56
C SER A 202 -10.06 -17.52 -24.89
N PRO A 203 -9.87 -18.77 -25.34
CA PRO A 203 -10.58 -19.28 -26.51
C PRO A 203 -12.10 -19.25 -26.32
N ALA A 204 -12.60 -19.36 -25.07
CA ALA A 204 -14.03 -19.30 -24.73
C ALA A 204 -14.59 -17.87 -24.76
N ASN A 205 -13.73 -16.85 -24.69
CA ASN A 205 -14.13 -15.44 -24.80
C ASN A 205 -13.07 -14.66 -25.60
N PRO A 206 -13.14 -14.67 -26.95
CA PRO A 206 -12.19 -13.97 -27.81
C PRO A 206 -12.13 -12.46 -27.62
N ALA A 207 -13.13 -11.87 -26.95
CA ALA A 207 -13.13 -10.47 -26.57
C ALA A 207 -12.33 -10.18 -25.28
N SER A 208 -11.93 -11.21 -24.53
CA SER A 208 -11.06 -11.04 -23.37
C SER A 208 -9.65 -10.68 -23.84
N THR A 209 -9.05 -9.73 -23.15
CA THR A 209 -7.67 -9.27 -23.44
C THR A 209 -6.61 -10.05 -22.66
N GLY A 210 -6.99 -11.15 -21.99
CA GLY A 210 -6.15 -11.81 -20.98
C GLY A 210 -6.06 -10.98 -19.68
N TYR A 211 -5.50 -11.56 -18.65
CA TYR A 211 -5.36 -10.91 -17.33
C TYR A 211 -3.89 -10.61 -17.06
N THR A 212 -3.44 -9.43 -17.46
CA THR A 212 -2.06 -8.95 -17.34
C THR A 212 -1.89 -7.96 -16.18
N GLY A 213 -2.93 -7.74 -15.39
CA GLY A 213 -2.95 -6.75 -14.30
C GLY A 213 -3.22 -5.31 -14.76
N LYS A 214 -3.62 -5.10 -16.01
CA LYS A 214 -3.92 -3.76 -16.53
C LYS A 214 -5.00 -3.07 -15.70
N GLY A 215 -4.69 -1.85 -15.22
CA GLY A 215 -5.58 -1.05 -14.37
C GLY A 215 -5.56 -1.43 -12.89
N VAL A 216 -4.73 -2.42 -12.50
CA VAL A 216 -4.50 -2.80 -11.11
C VAL A 216 -3.32 -2.00 -10.55
N LYS A 217 -3.44 -1.54 -9.30
CA LYS A 217 -2.35 -0.96 -8.52
C LYS A 217 -1.94 -1.95 -7.43
N ILE A 218 -0.65 -2.21 -7.33
CA ILE A 218 -0.06 -3.09 -6.32
C ILE A 218 0.82 -2.24 -5.42
N VAL A 219 0.55 -2.27 -4.12
CA VAL A 219 1.41 -1.65 -3.11
C VAL A 219 2.37 -2.70 -2.57
N VAL A 220 3.65 -2.42 -2.62
CA VAL A 220 4.72 -3.28 -2.07
C VAL A 220 5.21 -2.67 -0.76
N LEU A 221 4.94 -3.36 0.34
CA LEU A 221 5.43 -3.01 1.68
C LEU A 221 6.66 -3.88 1.97
N ASP A 222 7.85 -3.34 1.70
CA ASP A 222 9.08 -4.14 1.74
C ASP A 222 10.32 -3.24 2.00
N THR A 223 11.50 -3.67 1.54
CA THR A 223 12.77 -2.93 1.65
C THR A 223 12.88 -1.74 0.70
N GLY A 224 11.83 -1.44 -0.05
CA GLY A 224 11.77 -0.43 -1.10
C GLY A 224 11.62 -1.04 -2.49
N ILE A 225 11.69 -0.21 -3.51
CA ILE A 225 11.63 -0.61 -4.93
C ILE A 225 12.76 0.11 -5.67
N ASP A 226 13.64 -0.63 -6.36
CA ASP A 226 14.55 -0.02 -7.34
C ASP A 226 13.79 0.34 -8.61
N TYR A 227 13.10 1.47 -8.56
CA TYR A 227 12.35 2.03 -9.68
C TYR A 227 13.21 2.46 -10.85
N THR A 228 14.56 2.49 -10.68
CA THR A 228 15.52 2.78 -11.76
C THR A 228 15.84 1.54 -12.61
N HIS A 229 15.45 0.34 -12.15
CA HIS A 229 15.73 -0.92 -12.80
C HIS A 229 14.95 -1.08 -14.12
N ALA A 230 15.59 -1.68 -15.14
CA ALA A 230 14.99 -1.91 -16.46
C ALA A 230 13.71 -2.77 -16.40
N ASP A 231 13.64 -3.75 -15.49
CA ASP A 231 12.44 -4.58 -15.31
C ASP A 231 11.20 -3.77 -14.87
N LEU A 232 11.43 -2.64 -14.22
CA LEU A 232 10.38 -1.70 -13.82
C LEU A 232 10.28 -0.48 -14.76
N GLY A 233 10.98 -0.54 -15.88
CA GLY A 233 10.92 0.49 -16.92
C GLY A 233 11.79 1.72 -16.65
N GLY A 234 12.62 1.68 -15.62
CA GLY A 234 13.62 2.72 -15.35
C GLY A 234 14.79 2.66 -16.34
N PRO A 235 15.75 3.59 -16.23
CA PRO A 235 16.92 3.65 -17.13
C PRO A 235 17.78 2.37 -17.15
N GLY A 236 17.76 1.57 -16.09
CA GLY A 236 18.49 0.30 -15.98
C GLY A 236 20.00 0.47 -15.89
N THR A 237 20.50 1.62 -15.42
CA THR A 237 21.91 1.93 -15.33
C THR A 237 22.36 2.14 -13.88
N GLN A 238 23.61 1.77 -13.58
CA GLN A 238 24.21 2.01 -12.28
C GLN A 238 24.21 3.50 -11.92
N GLU A 239 24.44 4.37 -12.89
CA GLU A 239 24.45 5.81 -12.69
C GLU A 239 23.07 6.34 -12.23
N ALA A 240 21.99 5.84 -12.84
CA ALA A 240 20.62 6.23 -12.42
C ALA A 240 20.32 5.78 -10.99
N PHE A 241 20.75 4.57 -10.62
CA PHE A 241 20.61 4.06 -9.26
C PHE A 241 21.38 4.90 -8.24
N GLU A 242 22.67 5.17 -8.49
CA GLU A 242 23.51 5.97 -7.58
C GLU A 242 22.97 7.40 -7.42
N LYS A 243 22.47 7.99 -8.51
CA LYS A 243 21.81 9.30 -8.44
C LYS A 243 20.55 9.26 -7.57
N ALA A 244 19.74 8.22 -7.72
CA ALA A 244 18.54 8.05 -6.92
C ALA A 244 18.88 7.82 -5.43
N LYS A 245 19.91 7.01 -5.16
CA LYS A 245 20.38 6.71 -3.81
C LYS A 245 20.92 7.93 -3.05
N ALA A 246 21.45 8.90 -3.77
CA ALA A 246 22.00 10.13 -3.18
C ALA A 246 20.92 11.20 -2.90
N SER A 247 19.63 10.86 -3.01
CA SER A 247 18.52 11.81 -2.90
C SER A 247 17.48 11.32 -1.90
N ASP A 248 16.92 12.21 -1.08
CA ASP A 248 15.80 11.94 -0.17
C ASP A 248 14.44 12.01 -0.90
N THR A 249 14.44 12.21 -2.22
CA THR A 249 13.24 12.25 -3.07
C THR A 249 13.48 11.50 -4.36
N ILE A 250 12.40 11.05 -5.02
CA ILE A 250 12.48 10.37 -6.32
C ILE A 250 12.96 11.35 -7.40
N PRO A 251 14.14 11.17 -8.00
CA PRO A 251 14.64 12.10 -9.02
C PRO A 251 13.81 12.04 -10.31
N GLU A 252 13.57 13.17 -10.91
CA GLU A 252 12.88 13.26 -12.21
C GLU A 252 13.63 12.46 -13.29
N GLY A 253 12.88 11.71 -14.10
CA GLY A 253 13.43 10.89 -15.19
C GLY A 253 14.11 9.59 -14.74
N SER A 254 14.09 9.25 -13.44
CA SER A 254 14.70 8.01 -12.91
C SER A 254 13.79 6.79 -12.97
N TYR A 255 12.54 6.94 -13.37
CA TYR A 255 11.53 5.88 -13.36
C TYR A 255 10.52 6.02 -14.50
N ASP A 256 9.79 4.94 -14.79
CA ASP A 256 8.65 4.95 -15.71
C ASP A 256 7.34 5.26 -14.95
N PRO A 257 6.70 6.44 -15.13
CA PRO A 257 5.49 6.81 -14.44
C PRO A 257 4.26 5.97 -14.82
N LYS A 258 4.35 5.15 -15.88
CA LYS A 258 3.30 4.18 -16.24
C LYS A 258 3.37 2.92 -15.40
N LYS A 259 4.54 2.62 -14.81
CA LYS A 259 4.79 1.45 -13.96
C LYS A 259 4.83 1.81 -12.49
N PHE A 260 5.67 2.74 -12.14
CA PHE A 260 5.90 3.15 -10.76
C PHE A 260 5.20 4.49 -10.49
N LEU A 261 4.21 4.48 -9.60
CA LEU A 261 3.39 5.65 -9.29
C LEU A 261 3.99 6.53 -8.19
N GLY A 262 5.10 6.08 -7.59
CA GLY A 262 5.72 6.74 -6.45
C GLY A 262 5.68 5.88 -5.19
N GLY A 263 5.89 6.51 -4.06
CA GLY A 263 5.91 5.83 -2.78
C GLY A 263 6.58 6.67 -1.70
N TYR A 264 6.92 6.02 -0.59
CA TYR A 264 7.50 6.69 0.58
C TYR A 264 8.38 5.73 1.37
N ASP A 265 9.49 6.21 1.92
CA ASP A 265 10.27 5.52 2.93
C ASP A 265 9.76 5.90 4.32
N LEU A 266 9.20 4.94 5.05
CA LEU A 266 8.64 5.17 6.38
C LEU A 266 9.68 5.04 7.49
N VAL A 267 10.90 4.60 7.17
CA VAL A 267 11.86 4.19 8.21
C VAL A 267 13.28 4.71 8.04
N GLY A 268 13.80 4.84 6.80
CA GLY A 268 15.18 5.22 6.52
C GLY A 268 16.15 4.05 6.42
N ASP A 269 17.33 4.30 5.85
CA ASP A 269 18.34 3.29 5.48
C ASP A 269 18.88 2.48 6.64
N ASP A 270 19.13 3.10 7.78
CA ASP A 270 19.75 2.51 8.96
C ASP A 270 18.77 1.86 9.94
N TYR A 271 17.47 1.97 9.67
CA TYR A 271 16.44 1.47 10.57
C TYR A 271 16.53 -0.05 10.81
N ASN A 272 16.44 -0.43 12.08
CA ASN A 272 16.34 -1.83 12.52
C ASN A 272 15.64 -1.87 13.87
N SER A 273 14.43 -2.44 13.91
CA SER A 273 13.61 -2.52 15.13
C SER A 273 14.25 -3.36 16.24
N ALA A 274 15.13 -4.31 15.90
CA ALA A 274 15.80 -5.16 16.87
C ALA A 274 16.97 -4.50 17.59
N LYS A 275 17.35 -3.27 17.22
CA LYS A 275 18.49 -2.56 17.81
C LYS A 275 18.06 -1.17 18.29
N LYS A 276 18.25 -0.90 19.58
CA LYS A 276 17.88 0.37 20.23
C LYS A 276 18.47 1.60 19.53
N GLU A 277 19.70 1.51 19.07
CA GLU A 277 20.45 2.60 18.45
C GLU A 277 19.87 3.03 17.09
N THR A 278 19.20 2.09 16.40
CA THR A 278 18.64 2.28 15.06
C THR A 278 17.13 2.02 14.99
N SER A 279 16.46 1.94 16.15
CA SER A 279 15.00 1.73 16.19
C SER A 279 14.16 3.00 15.98
N THR A 280 14.82 4.17 15.93
CA THR A 280 14.15 5.43 15.59
C THR A 280 14.13 5.58 14.07
N PRO A 281 12.94 5.76 13.45
CA PRO A 281 12.85 5.94 12.00
C PRO A 281 13.30 7.34 11.55
N HIS A 282 13.85 7.40 10.35
CA HIS A 282 14.21 8.64 9.64
C HIS A 282 13.53 8.63 8.26
N PRO A 283 12.20 8.85 8.19
CA PRO A 283 11.43 8.73 6.96
C PRO A 283 11.77 9.81 5.94
N ASP A 284 11.67 9.46 4.64
CA ASP A 284 11.82 10.38 3.53
C ASP A 284 10.89 10.05 2.34
N ALA A 285 10.95 10.85 1.28
CA ALA A 285 10.09 10.68 0.11
C ALA A 285 10.72 9.81 -0.99
N ASN A 286 11.74 9.01 -0.67
CA ASN A 286 12.44 8.15 -1.63
C ASN A 286 12.37 6.67 -1.21
N PRO A 287 11.40 5.89 -1.72
CA PRO A 287 11.27 4.47 -1.39
C PRO A 287 12.26 3.59 -2.16
N LEU A 288 13.45 4.10 -2.50
CA LEU A 288 14.45 3.33 -3.22
C LEU A 288 14.90 2.12 -2.38
N ASP A 289 14.97 0.98 -3.02
CA ASP A 289 15.44 -0.25 -2.37
C ASP A 289 16.95 -0.24 -2.17
N CYS A 290 17.40 -0.61 -0.98
CA CYS A 290 18.80 -0.84 -0.68
C CYS A 290 19.10 -2.28 -0.23
N GLY A 291 18.05 -3.09 -0.03
CA GLY A 291 18.14 -4.49 0.37
C GLY A 291 18.02 -5.49 -0.78
N GLY A 292 17.35 -5.08 -1.87
CA GLY A 292 17.11 -5.88 -3.06
C GLY A 292 15.87 -6.77 -2.98
N HIS A 293 15.34 -7.05 -1.77
CA HIS A 293 14.20 -7.93 -1.59
C HIS A 293 12.92 -7.32 -2.16
N GLY A 294 12.60 -6.07 -1.83
CA GLY A 294 11.40 -5.39 -2.31
C GLY A 294 11.39 -5.20 -3.82
N SER A 295 12.56 -4.93 -4.43
CA SER A 295 12.71 -4.89 -5.91
C SER A 295 12.42 -6.25 -6.54
N HIS A 296 12.89 -7.34 -5.94
CA HIS A 296 12.60 -8.70 -6.39
C HIS A 296 11.12 -9.02 -6.26
N VAL A 297 10.48 -8.67 -5.14
CA VAL A 297 9.02 -8.83 -4.93
C VAL A 297 8.24 -8.02 -5.96
N ALA A 298 8.61 -6.77 -6.20
CA ALA A 298 7.97 -5.90 -7.19
C ALA A 298 8.09 -6.45 -8.61
N GLY A 299 9.30 -6.91 -8.99
CA GLY A 299 9.57 -7.55 -10.29
C GLY A 299 8.76 -8.83 -10.47
N THR A 300 8.73 -9.69 -9.46
CA THR A 300 7.94 -10.92 -9.43
C THR A 300 6.44 -10.65 -9.60
N ALA A 301 5.93 -9.61 -8.93
CA ALA A 301 4.52 -9.26 -9.02
C ALA A 301 4.16 -8.58 -10.34
N ALA A 302 4.96 -7.62 -10.80
CA ALA A 302 4.57 -6.72 -11.87
C ALA A 302 5.72 -6.23 -12.77
N GLY A 303 6.89 -6.90 -12.79
CA GLY A 303 7.97 -6.56 -13.71
C GLY A 303 7.52 -6.61 -15.17
N TYR A 304 8.03 -5.71 -15.99
CA TYR A 304 7.80 -5.75 -17.43
C TYR A 304 8.51 -6.91 -18.12
N GLY A 305 9.58 -7.40 -17.53
CA GLY A 305 10.58 -8.25 -18.17
C GLY A 305 11.71 -7.45 -18.83
N VAL A 306 12.84 -8.11 -19.01
CA VAL A 306 14.04 -7.53 -19.62
C VAL A 306 14.49 -8.42 -20.76
N ASN A 307 14.61 -7.87 -21.96
CA ASN A 307 15.11 -8.56 -23.14
C ASN A 307 16.57 -8.99 -22.95
N ALA A 308 17.06 -9.88 -23.83
CA ALA A 308 18.43 -10.36 -23.82
C ALA A 308 19.48 -9.22 -23.92
N ASP A 309 19.15 -8.15 -24.61
CA ASP A 309 20.00 -6.96 -24.75
C ASP A 309 20.01 -6.02 -23.54
N GLY A 310 19.21 -6.32 -22.52
CA GLY A 310 19.07 -5.52 -21.30
C GLY A 310 18.00 -4.44 -21.36
N SER A 311 17.31 -4.27 -22.47
CA SER A 311 16.20 -3.32 -22.60
C SER A 311 14.92 -3.84 -21.93
N THR A 312 14.08 -2.92 -21.44
CA THR A 312 12.75 -3.26 -20.91
C THR A 312 11.88 -3.88 -22.00
N PHE A 313 11.25 -5.03 -21.71
CA PHE A 313 10.26 -5.62 -22.61
C PHE A 313 9.01 -4.73 -22.72
N ARG A 314 8.57 -4.50 -23.96
CA ARG A 314 7.39 -3.65 -24.27
C ARG A 314 6.43 -4.33 -25.27
N GLY A 315 6.53 -5.65 -25.40
CA GLY A 315 5.69 -6.44 -26.31
C GLY A 315 4.30 -6.75 -25.74
N ASP A 316 3.56 -7.55 -26.51
CA ASP A 316 2.22 -8.03 -26.16
C ASP A 316 2.35 -9.33 -25.34
N TYR A 317 2.08 -9.26 -24.04
CA TYR A 317 2.15 -10.41 -23.12
C TYR A 317 1.22 -11.56 -23.53
N ALA A 318 0.06 -11.25 -24.14
CA ALA A 318 -0.88 -12.27 -24.62
C ALA A 318 -0.33 -13.11 -25.77
N LYS A 319 0.77 -12.69 -26.37
CA LYS A 319 1.47 -13.36 -27.47
C LYS A 319 2.84 -13.90 -27.10
N LEU A 320 3.27 -13.66 -25.85
CA LEU A 320 4.57 -14.12 -25.39
C LEU A 320 4.59 -15.65 -25.33
N THR A 321 5.60 -16.26 -25.95
CA THR A 321 5.80 -17.71 -25.97
C THR A 321 6.82 -18.13 -24.92
N GLU A 322 6.80 -19.42 -24.54
CA GLU A 322 7.84 -19.96 -23.64
C GLU A 322 9.26 -19.82 -24.18
N GLU A 323 9.42 -19.93 -25.51
CA GLU A 323 10.72 -19.76 -26.16
C GLU A 323 11.24 -18.33 -25.99
N GLN A 324 10.37 -17.34 -26.27
CA GLN A 324 10.73 -15.93 -26.08
C GLN A 324 10.99 -15.64 -24.59
N LEU A 325 10.25 -16.24 -23.68
CA LEU A 325 10.47 -16.09 -22.24
C LEU A 325 11.83 -16.62 -21.80
N LYS A 326 12.26 -17.76 -22.36
CA LYS A 326 13.58 -18.37 -22.08
C LYS A 326 14.74 -17.52 -22.59
N ASP A 327 14.53 -16.75 -23.67
CA ASP A 327 15.54 -15.85 -24.25
C ASP A 327 15.63 -14.51 -23.51
N MET A 328 14.71 -14.20 -22.61
CA MET A 328 14.74 -12.97 -21.82
C MET A 328 15.81 -13.04 -20.73
N LYS A 329 16.43 -11.90 -20.46
CA LYS A 329 17.36 -11.76 -19.34
C LYS A 329 16.63 -11.85 -17.98
N ILE A 330 15.42 -11.30 -17.92
CA ILE A 330 14.49 -11.37 -16.77
C ILE A 330 13.10 -11.57 -17.35
N GLY A 331 12.38 -12.61 -16.91
CA GLY A 331 10.99 -12.82 -17.27
C GLY A 331 10.08 -11.76 -16.67
N PRO A 332 8.92 -11.47 -17.29
CA PRO A 332 7.93 -10.56 -16.70
C PRO A 332 7.38 -11.07 -15.36
N GLY A 333 6.86 -10.18 -14.54
CA GLY A 333 6.09 -10.53 -13.34
C GLY A 333 4.71 -11.10 -13.69
N SER A 334 4.01 -11.65 -12.69
CA SER A 334 2.69 -12.28 -12.88
C SER A 334 1.63 -11.32 -13.44
N ALA A 335 1.73 -10.03 -13.12
CA ALA A 335 0.81 -8.97 -13.54
C ALA A 335 1.58 -7.81 -14.20
N PRO A 336 2.21 -8.04 -15.38
CA PRO A 336 3.21 -7.11 -15.94
C PRO A 336 2.64 -5.77 -16.41
N GLU A 337 1.34 -5.61 -16.52
CA GLU A 337 0.69 -4.32 -16.81
C GLU A 337 0.11 -3.64 -15.55
N ALA A 338 0.26 -4.24 -14.36
CA ALA A 338 -0.08 -3.57 -13.12
C ALA A 338 0.91 -2.43 -12.81
N GLN A 339 0.43 -1.44 -12.06
CA GLN A 339 1.21 -0.32 -11.57
C GLN A 339 1.67 -0.58 -10.12
N LEU A 340 2.80 -0.04 -9.75
CA LEU A 340 3.43 -0.25 -8.45
C LEU A 340 3.45 1.03 -7.62
N ILE A 341 3.25 0.88 -6.31
CA ILE A 341 3.51 1.89 -5.29
C ILE A 341 4.47 1.25 -4.28
N GLY A 342 5.58 1.92 -3.95
CA GLY A 342 6.56 1.45 -2.97
C GLY A 342 6.31 2.08 -1.60
N LEU A 343 6.05 1.27 -0.58
CA LEU A 343 6.10 1.72 0.80
C LEU A 343 7.24 0.96 1.49
N ARG A 344 8.34 1.66 1.70
CA ARG A 344 9.49 1.09 2.36
C ARG A 344 9.27 1.08 3.87
N ILE A 345 9.28 -0.12 4.44
CA ILE A 345 9.06 -0.38 5.86
C ILE A 345 10.24 -1.10 6.53
N PHE A 346 11.26 -1.43 5.76
CA PHE A 346 12.52 -2.00 6.25
C PHE A 346 13.69 -1.04 5.93
N GLY A 347 14.66 -0.96 6.83
CA GLY A 347 15.97 -0.40 6.50
C GLY A 347 16.73 -1.30 5.53
N CYS A 348 17.98 -0.95 5.22
CA CYS A 348 18.83 -1.76 4.33
C CYS A 348 19.14 -3.14 4.90
N LYS A 349 19.04 -3.31 6.22
CA LYS A 349 19.29 -4.58 6.93
C LYS A 349 18.47 -4.61 8.23
N GLY A 350 17.99 -5.80 8.59
CA GLY A 350 17.36 -6.02 9.89
C GLY A 350 15.87 -6.28 9.79
N THR A 351 15.17 -5.91 10.86
CA THR A 351 13.75 -6.19 11.06
C THR A 351 12.94 -4.90 11.14
N THR A 352 11.61 -5.02 11.02
CA THR A 352 10.70 -3.88 11.09
C THR A 352 9.56 -4.09 12.07
N ALA A 353 9.12 -3.00 12.70
CA ALA A 353 7.88 -2.90 13.46
C ALA A 353 6.82 -2.04 12.72
N PHE A 354 7.03 -1.71 11.44
CA PHE A 354 6.23 -0.71 10.69
C PHE A 354 5.15 -1.31 9.79
N VAL A 355 4.92 -2.62 9.84
CA VAL A 355 3.86 -3.29 9.05
C VAL A 355 2.48 -2.66 9.30
N PRO A 356 2.02 -2.40 10.57
CA PRO A 356 0.72 -1.78 10.79
C PRO A 356 0.59 -0.38 10.18
N LEU A 357 1.64 0.44 10.25
CA LEU A 357 1.66 1.75 9.59
C LEU A 357 1.63 1.62 8.07
N GLY A 358 2.42 0.68 7.52
CA GLY A 358 2.41 0.41 6.08
C GLY A 358 1.02 0.03 5.57
N LEU A 359 0.31 -0.85 6.28
CA LEU A 359 -1.07 -1.22 5.95
C LEU A 359 -2.06 -0.04 6.06
N ASP A 360 -1.87 0.82 7.06
CA ASP A 360 -2.68 2.03 7.21
C ASP A 360 -2.47 2.99 6.03
N ARG A 361 -1.22 3.14 5.60
CA ARG A 361 -0.81 4.00 4.49
C ARG A 361 -1.27 3.48 3.12
N VAL A 362 -1.49 2.16 2.95
CA VAL A 362 -2.05 1.59 1.70
C VAL A 362 -3.41 2.18 1.36
N LEU A 363 -4.22 2.52 2.37
CA LEU A 363 -5.56 3.10 2.19
C LEU A 363 -5.51 4.60 1.85
N ASP A 364 -4.40 5.25 2.16
CA ASP A 364 -4.16 6.68 1.93
C ASP A 364 -2.65 6.89 1.61
N PRO A 365 -2.18 6.49 0.40
CA PRO A 365 -0.76 6.45 0.09
C PRO A 365 -0.07 7.83 0.08
N ASN A 366 -0.81 8.87 -0.18
CA ASN A 366 -0.34 10.26 -0.22
C ASN A 366 -0.70 11.09 1.03
N ASP A 367 -1.39 10.47 2.00
CA ASP A 367 -1.74 11.06 3.30
C ASP A 367 -2.59 12.34 3.19
N ASP A 368 -3.46 12.39 2.17
CA ASP A 368 -4.35 13.53 1.96
C ASP A 368 -5.74 13.38 2.61
N GLY A 369 -6.07 12.20 3.13
CA GLY A 369 -7.34 11.87 3.76
C GLY A 369 -8.43 11.53 2.76
#